data_1588c0f4f5554bd09c63b16883957761
#
_entry.id   1588c0f4f5554bd09c63b16883957761
#
_cell.length_a   1.000
_cell.length_b   1.000
_cell.length_c   1.000
_cell.angle_alpha   90.00
_cell.angle_beta   90.00
_cell.angle_gamma   90.00
#
_symmetry.space_group_name_H-M   'P 1'
#
loop_
_entity.id
_entity.type
_entity.pdbx_description
1 polymer ?
#
loop_
_entity_poly.entity_id
_entity_poly.type
_entity_poly.pdbx_seq_one_letter_code
_entity_poly.pdbx_strand_id
1 'polypeptide(L)'
;MTVSVSPAQGWVLYCRPGFERDCAQEAYLHALRQGAELRIAEAVENSGYVRLEGRARAPDWSALVFARQALSLLAMVELPERDRLTPLLDALPAQPAVFADVWLEMPDTNDGKALSAFTRRFAPLLQDALIDQRRLGGRPDGPRLHVFFPDKQRAWLALGDPRLSAPWPMGILRLRMPPDAP
;
A
#
# COMPACT_ATOMS: atom_id res chain seq x y z
N MET A 1 6.29 -24.16 -9.21
CA MET A 1 5.57 -22.98 -9.73
C MET A 1 6.45 -21.77 -9.50
N THR A 2 6.83 -21.08 -10.55
CA THR A 2 7.62 -19.85 -10.44
C THR A 2 6.67 -18.72 -9.99
N VAL A 3 6.94 -18.14 -8.83
CA VAL A 3 6.19 -16.97 -8.36
C VAL A 3 6.62 -15.78 -9.20
N SER A 4 5.66 -15.08 -9.79
CA SER A 4 5.95 -13.87 -10.55
C SER A 4 6.15 -12.71 -9.57
N VAL A 5 7.34 -12.15 -9.58
CA VAL A 5 7.72 -10.94 -8.86
C VAL A 5 8.14 -9.89 -9.87
N SER A 6 7.45 -8.79 -9.92
CA SER A 6 7.78 -7.66 -10.79
C SER A 6 8.25 -6.48 -9.93
N PRO A 7 9.48 -5.99 -10.11
CA PRO A 7 9.88 -4.71 -9.53
C PRO A 7 8.94 -3.63 -10.05
N ALA A 8 8.29 -2.93 -9.14
CA ALA A 8 7.31 -1.93 -9.49
C ALA A 8 7.93 -0.53 -9.45
N GLN A 9 7.53 0.31 -10.39
CA GLN A 9 7.87 1.72 -10.39
C GLN A 9 6.58 2.51 -10.51
N GLY A 10 6.27 3.28 -9.48
CA GLY A 10 5.05 4.06 -9.46
C GLY A 10 4.46 4.16 -8.06
N TRP A 11 3.17 4.37 -8.02
CA TRP A 11 2.43 4.62 -6.78
C TRP A 11 1.12 3.86 -6.77
N VAL A 12 0.72 3.44 -5.57
CA VAL A 12 -0.65 3.04 -5.27
C VAL A 12 -1.28 4.11 -4.38
N LEU A 13 -2.48 4.55 -4.74
CA LEU A 13 -3.25 5.50 -3.97
C LEU A 13 -4.56 4.82 -3.56
N TYR A 14 -4.88 4.88 -2.26
CA TYR A 14 -6.16 4.40 -1.76
C TYR A 14 -7.19 5.52 -1.86
N CYS A 15 -8.38 5.17 -2.30
CA CYS A 15 -9.48 6.11 -2.42
C CYS A 15 -10.79 5.48 -1.92
N ARG A 16 -11.84 6.28 -1.86
CA ARG A 16 -13.17 5.76 -1.62
C ARG A 16 -13.64 5.00 -2.86
N PRO A 17 -14.23 3.78 -2.72
CA PRO A 17 -14.83 3.06 -3.83
C PRO A 17 -15.86 3.93 -4.58
N GLY A 18 -15.80 3.90 -5.91
CA GLY A 18 -16.58 4.75 -6.80
C GLY A 18 -15.91 6.07 -7.21
N PHE A 19 -14.75 6.41 -6.64
CA PHE A 19 -13.99 7.62 -6.96
C PHE A 19 -12.64 7.33 -7.61
N GLU A 20 -12.42 6.12 -8.12
CA GLU A 20 -11.13 5.71 -8.67
C GLU A 20 -10.73 6.55 -9.87
N ARG A 21 -11.69 6.85 -10.77
CA ARG A 21 -11.42 7.69 -11.94
C ARG A 21 -11.01 9.11 -11.52
N ASP A 22 -11.75 9.70 -10.59
CA ASP A 22 -11.46 11.06 -10.09
C ASP A 22 -10.12 11.11 -9.39
N CYS A 23 -9.84 10.13 -8.53
CA CYS A 23 -8.56 9.97 -7.84
C CYS A 23 -7.39 9.82 -8.83
N ALA A 24 -7.53 8.95 -9.82
CA ALA A 24 -6.49 8.72 -10.82
C ALA A 24 -6.20 9.97 -11.65
N GLN A 25 -7.25 10.67 -12.10
CA GLN A 25 -7.11 11.88 -12.90
C GLN A 25 -6.50 13.03 -12.09
N GLU A 26 -6.98 13.24 -10.85
CA GLU A 26 -6.42 14.25 -9.95
C GLU A 26 -4.92 13.99 -9.71
N ALA A 27 -4.57 12.76 -9.34
CA ALA A 27 -3.18 12.39 -9.07
C ALA A 27 -2.29 12.52 -10.31
N TYR A 28 -2.76 12.09 -11.48
CA TYR A 28 -2.04 12.25 -12.74
C TYR A 28 -1.76 13.72 -13.05
N LEU A 29 -2.78 14.59 -13.01
CA LEU A 29 -2.63 16.02 -13.31
C LEU A 29 -1.75 16.71 -12.26
N HIS A 30 -1.87 16.31 -10.99
CA HIS A 30 -1.04 16.84 -9.92
C HIS A 30 0.45 16.48 -10.10
N ALA A 31 0.73 15.24 -10.44
CA ALA A 31 2.08 14.77 -10.74
C ALA A 31 2.66 15.48 -11.97
N LEU A 32 1.88 15.63 -13.03
CA LEU A 32 2.30 16.33 -14.24
C LEU A 32 2.70 17.79 -13.96
N ARG A 33 1.95 18.51 -13.11
CA ARG A 33 2.29 19.88 -12.70
C ARG A 33 3.60 19.96 -11.92
N GLN A 34 4.01 18.88 -11.29
CA GLN A 34 5.29 18.76 -10.58
C GLN A 34 6.42 18.23 -11.47
N GLY A 35 6.19 18.09 -12.76
CA GLY A 35 7.18 17.61 -13.72
C GLY A 35 7.38 16.08 -13.70
N ALA A 36 6.45 15.33 -13.10
CA ALA A 36 6.51 13.88 -13.07
C ALA A 36 5.78 13.29 -14.28
N GLU A 37 6.45 12.41 -15.01
CA GLU A 37 5.88 11.67 -16.14
C GLU A 37 5.31 10.34 -15.65
N LEU A 38 4.01 10.33 -15.38
CA LEU A 38 3.28 9.15 -14.92
C LEU A 38 2.18 8.78 -15.92
N ARG A 39 1.78 7.52 -15.90
CA ARG A 39 0.56 7.04 -16.57
C ARG A 39 -0.37 6.37 -15.59
N ILE A 40 -1.66 6.46 -15.84
CA ILE A 40 -2.65 5.69 -15.10
C ILE A 40 -2.58 4.25 -15.58
N ALA A 41 -2.17 3.35 -14.69
CA ALA A 41 -2.01 1.94 -15.01
C ALA A 41 -3.25 1.13 -14.60
N GLU A 42 -3.94 1.54 -13.52
CA GLU A 42 -5.13 0.87 -13.03
C GLU A 42 -6.04 1.86 -12.29
N ALA A 43 -7.30 1.91 -12.68
CA ALA A 43 -8.37 2.67 -12.02
C ALA A 43 -9.71 1.97 -12.25
N VAL A 44 -9.86 0.80 -11.62
CA VAL A 44 -11.05 -0.05 -11.78
C VAL A 44 -12.14 0.44 -10.85
N GLU A 45 -13.33 0.65 -11.38
CA GLU A 45 -14.47 1.12 -10.63
C GLU A 45 -14.78 0.21 -9.42
N ASN A 46 -15.02 0.81 -8.27
CA ASN A 46 -15.28 0.14 -6.99
C ASN A 46 -14.12 -0.73 -6.45
N SER A 47 -12.90 -0.57 -6.96
CA SER A 47 -11.73 -1.27 -6.41
C SER A 47 -11.20 -0.66 -5.12
N GLY A 48 -11.46 0.63 -4.86
CA GLY A 48 -10.97 1.35 -3.68
C GLY A 48 -9.51 1.81 -3.77
N TYR A 49 -8.88 1.65 -4.94
CA TYR A 49 -7.51 2.09 -5.17
C TYR A 49 -7.27 2.43 -6.64
N VAL A 50 -6.19 3.17 -6.88
CA VAL A 50 -5.65 3.42 -8.22
C VAL A 50 -4.16 3.17 -8.24
N ARG A 51 -3.61 2.83 -9.42
CA ARG A 51 -2.20 2.61 -9.63
C ARG A 51 -1.68 3.51 -10.74
N LEU A 52 -0.63 4.26 -10.42
CA LEU A 52 0.12 5.06 -11.38
C LEU A 52 1.48 4.43 -11.61
N GLU A 53 1.95 4.43 -12.85
CA GLU A 53 3.27 3.96 -13.22
C GLU A 53 4.10 5.08 -13.80
N GLY A 54 5.39 5.00 -13.55
CA GLY A 54 6.40 5.87 -14.13
C GLY A 54 7.60 6.06 -13.22
N ARG A 55 8.68 6.56 -13.83
CA ARG A 55 9.88 6.96 -13.12
C ARG A 55 9.82 8.45 -12.87
N ALA A 56 9.69 8.82 -11.61
CA ALA A 56 9.76 10.21 -11.24
C ALA A 56 10.27 10.35 -9.81
N ARG A 57 10.81 11.52 -9.51
CA ARG A 57 10.92 11.94 -8.12
C ARG A 57 9.51 11.91 -7.51
N ALA A 58 9.37 11.40 -6.29
CA ALA A 58 8.08 11.29 -5.63
C ALA A 58 7.37 12.66 -5.61
N PRO A 59 6.18 12.75 -6.22
CA PRO A 59 5.37 13.96 -6.12
C PRO A 59 4.96 14.21 -4.68
N ASP A 60 4.68 15.45 -4.36
CA ASP A 60 4.02 15.80 -3.10
C ASP A 60 2.51 15.53 -3.24
N TRP A 61 2.07 14.43 -2.64
CA TRP A 61 0.68 13.99 -2.70
C TRP A 61 -0.24 14.64 -1.66
N SER A 62 0.27 15.52 -0.79
CA SER A 62 -0.47 16.08 0.35
C SER A 62 -1.68 16.95 -0.04
N ALA A 63 -1.71 17.45 -1.27
CA ALA A 63 -2.79 18.29 -1.77
C ALA A 63 -3.93 17.52 -2.46
N LEU A 64 -3.87 16.20 -2.54
CA LEU A 64 -4.91 15.39 -3.18
C LEU A 64 -6.17 15.32 -2.30
N VAL A 65 -7.33 15.44 -2.94
CA VAL A 65 -8.65 15.42 -2.28
C VAL A 65 -9.24 14.01 -2.26
N PHE A 66 -9.09 13.27 -3.34
CA PHE A 66 -9.70 11.94 -3.48
C PHE A 66 -8.83 10.82 -2.89
N ALA A 67 -7.52 11.02 -2.80
CA ALA A 67 -6.62 10.03 -2.22
C ALA A 67 -6.63 10.10 -0.69
N ARG A 68 -6.84 8.95 -0.05
CA ARG A 68 -6.72 8.77 1.41
C ARG A 68 -5.30 8.41 1.83
N GLN A 69 -4.56 7.79 0.93
CA GLN A 69 -3.18 7.34 1.13
C GLN A 69 -2.46 7.35 -0.21
N ALA A 70 -1.18 7.63 -0.20
CA ALA A 70 -0.31 7.53 -1.36
C ALA A 70 1.00 6.86 -0.96
N LEU A 71 1.35 5.77 -1.65
CA LEU A 71 2.48 4.92 -1.31
C LEU A 71 3.32 4.65 -2.56
N SER A 72 4.63 4.65 -2.39
CA SER A 72 5.56 4.24 -3.44
C SER A 72 5.58 2.72 -3.58
N LEU A 73 5.30 2.20 -4.77
CA LEU A 73 5.36 0.76 -5.03
C LEU A 73 6.81 0.28 -5.09
N LEU A 74 7.07 -0.83 -4.41
CA LEU A 74 8.36 -1.52 -4.38
C LEU A 74 8.35 -2.77 -5.25
N ALA A 75 7.32 -3.59 -5.10
CA ALA A 75 7.14 -4.83 -5.85
C ALA A 75 5.67 -5.24 -5.91
N MET A 76 5.31 -5.98 -6.94
CA MET A 76 4.03 -6.68 -7.06
C MET A 76 4.32 -8.18 -7.09
N VAL A 77 3.64 -8.94 -6.27
CA VAL A 77 3.87 -10.36 -6.05
C VAL A 77 2.59 -11.14 -6.32
N GLU A 78 2.67 -12.15 -7.17
CA GLU A 78 1.63 -13.15 -7.29
C GLU A 78 1.79 -14.18 -6.18
N LEU A 79 0.73 -14.37 -5.40
CA LEU A 79 0.76 -15.25 -4.23
C LEU A 79 0.34 -16.66 -4.60
N PRO A 80 1.15 -17.67 -4.28
CA PRO A 80 0.76 -19.07 -4.39
C PRO A 80 -0.33 -19.40 -3.36
N GLU A 81 -1.03 -20.51 -3.56
CA GLU A 81 -2.00 -21.00 -2.58
C GLU A 81 -1.35 -21.41 -1.26
N ARG A 82 -0.13 -21.92 -1.32
CA ARG A 82 0.68 -22.32 -0.17
C ARG A 82 1.93 -21.47 -0.10
N ASP A 83 2.43 -21.29 1.12
CA ASP A 83 3.63 -20.50 1.41
C ASP A 83 3.58 -19.10 0.77
N ARG A 84 2.71 -18.28 1.28
CA ARG A 84 2.58 -16.87 0.87
C ARG A 84 3.63 -15.95 1.49
N LEU A 85 4.35 -16.44 2.50
CA LEU A 85 5.35 -15.66 3.23
C LEU A 85 6.66 -15.53 2.46
N THR A 86 7.22 -16.65 2.01
CA THR A 86 8.52 -16.66 1.31
C THR A 86 8.55 -15.73 0.10
N PRO A 87 7.57 -15.74 -0.82
CA PRO A 87 7.58 -14.80 -1.96
C PRO A 87 7.56 -13.34 -1.57
N LEU A 88 6.88 -12.99 -0.48
CA LEU A 88 6.87 -11.61 0.01
C LEU A 88 8.23 -11.19 0.58
N LEU A 89 8.87 -12.07 1.33
CA LEU A 89 10.20 -11.81 1.88
C LEU A 89 11.26 -11.70 0.77
N ASP A 90 11.19 -12.57 -0.22
CA ASP A 90 12.11 -12.59 -1.37
C ASP A 90 11.94 -11.34 -2.27
N ALA A 91 10.73 -10.77 -2.30
CA ALA A 91 10.44 -9.57 -3.08
C ALA A 91 10.84 -8.26 -2.38
N LEU A 92 11.24 -8.31 -1.11
CA LEU A 92 11.65 -7.11 -0.39
C LEU A 92 12.94 -6.55 -0.98
N PRO A 93 12.98 -5.24 -1.27
CA PRO A 93 14.21 -4.60 -1.77
C PRO A 93 15.29 -4.57 -0.68
N ALA A 94 16.55 -4.45 -1.08
CA ALA A 94 17.66 -4.30 -0.14
C ALA A 94 17.56 -3.00 0.67
N GLN A 95 16.96 -1.96 0.10
CA GLN A 95 16.75 -0.67 0.76
C GLN A 95 15.25 -0.27 0.71
N PRO A 96 14.72 0.25 1.82
CA PRO A 96 15.37 0.46 3.12
C PRO A 96 15.70 -0.88 3.80
N ALA A 97 16.83 -0.92 4.50
CA ALA A 97 17.27 -2.14 5.17
C ALA A 97 16.35 -2.52 6.34
N VAL A 98 15.78 -1.53 7.04
CA VAL A 98 14.91 -1.71 8.21
C VAL A 98 13.70 -0.79 8.09
N PHE A 99 12.53 -1.34 8.39
CA PHE A 99 11.26 -0.60 8.45
C PHE A 99 10.92 -0.24 9.89
N ALA A 100 10.26 0.90 10.07
CA ALA A 100 9.74 1.30 11.37
C ALA A 100 8.59 0.40 11.83
N ASP A 101 7.72 0.04 10.89
CA ASP A 101 6.53 -0.78 11.13
C ASP A 101 6.10 -1.49 9.83
N VAL A 102 5.19 -2.44 9.94
CA VAL A 102 4.55 -3.11 8.80
C VAL A 102 3.05 -3.14 8.96
N TRP A 103 2.34 -2.70 7.94
CA TRP A 103 0.88 -2.75 7.89
C TRP A 103 0.40 -3.61 6.75
N LEU A 104 -0.52 -4.54 7.07
CA LEU A 104 -1.22 -5.35 6.10
C LEU A 104 -2.57 -4.70 5.83
N GLU A 105 -2.82 -4.41 4.56
CA GLU A 105 -3.96 -3.62 4.14
C GLU A 105 -4.68 -4.27 2.96
N MET A 106 -5.94 -3.93 2.81
CA MET A 106 -6.80 -4.41 1.73
C MET A 106 -7.71 -3.26 1.28
N PRO A 107 -8.33 -3.32 0.09
CA PRO A 107 -9.30 -2.30 -0.33
C PRO A 107 -10.45 -2.15 0.67
N ASP A 108 -10.93 -0.92 0.86
CA ASP A 108 -12.11 -0.63 1.68
C ASP A 108 -13.40 -0.96 0.90
N THR A 109 -13.52 -2.21 0.49
CA THR A 109 -14.64 -2.79 -0.26
C THR A 109 -15.18 -4.01 0.47
N ASN A 110 -16.33 -4.53 0.05
CA ASN A 110 -16.85 -5.78 0.62
C ASN A 110 -15.91 -6.96 0.32
N ASP A 111 -15.36 -7.04 -0.89
CA ASP A 111 -14.39 -8.07 -1.26
C ASP A 111 -13.08 -7.92 -0.47
N GLY A 112 -12.62 -6.69 -0.27
CA GLY A 112 -11.46 -6.41 0.59
C GLY A 112 -11.71 -6.84 2.03
N LYS A 113 -12.88 -6.54 2.60
CA LYS A 113 -13.26 -6.96 3.96
C LYS A 113 -13.25 -8.47 4.14
N ALA A 114 -13.54 -9.25 3.09
CA ALA A 114 -13.44 -10.70 3.13
C ALA A 114 -12.00 -11.21 3.36
N LEU A 115 -10.98 -10.38 3.09
CA LEU A 115 -9.57 -10.68 3.37
C LEU A 115 -9.15 -10.42 4.81
N SER A 116 -9.98 -9.77 5.61
CA SER A 116 -9.61 -9.33 6.96
C SER A 116 -9.22 -10.48 7.90
N ALA A 117 -9.88 -11.62 7.80
CA ALA A 117 -9.53 -12.81 8.60
C ALA A 117 -8.19 -13.41 8.18
N PHE A 118 -7.86 -13.37 6.90
CA PHE A 118 -6.57 -13.79 6.38
C PHE A 118 -5.47 -12.83 6.86
N THR A 119 -5.60 -11.55 6.61
CA THR A 119 -4.57 -10.56 6.99
C THR A 119 -4.30 -10.55 8.49
N ARG A 120 -5.33 -10.70 9.32
CA ARG A 120 -5.19 -10.79 10.78
C ARG A 120 -4.35 -11.99 11.22
N ARG A 121 -4.52 -13.15 10.57
CA ARG A 121 -3.73 -14.35 10.87
C ARG A 121 -2.34 -14.31 10.26
N PHE A 122 -2.20 -13.64 9.13
CA PHE A 122 -0.93 -13.56 8.41
C PHE A 122 0.03 -12.50 8.98
N ALA A 123 -0.53 -11.42 9.57
CA ALA A 123 0.27 -10.31 10.09
C ALA A 123 1.35 -10.74 11.09
N PRO A 124 1.07 -11.52 12.16
CA PRO A 124 2.09 -11.93 13.09
C PRO A 124 3.19 -12.79 12.43
N LEU A 125 2.84 -13.65 11.48
CA LEU A 125 3.82 -14.48 10.77
C LEU A 125 4.81 -13.62 9.97
N LEU A 126 4.30 -12.60 9.28
CA LEU A 126 5.15 -11.67 8.54
C LEU A 126 5.98 -10.80 9.49
N GLN A 127 5.41 -10.32 10.58
CA GLN A 127 6.12 -9.52 11.59
C GLN A 127 7.29 -10.31 12.19
N ASP A 128 7.03 -11.54 12.63
CA ASP A 128 8.08 -12.42 13.21
C ASP A 128 9.20 -12.67 12.20
N ALA A 129 8.87 -12.98 10.94
CA ALA A 129 9.86 -13.20 9.90
C ALA A 129 10.70 -11.95 9.60
N LEU A 130 10.08 -10.76 9.61
CA LEU A 130 10.80 -9.49 9.43
C LEU A 130 11.72 -9.17 10.62
N ILE A 131 11.29 -9.50 11.84
CA ILE A 131 12.11 -9.37 13.05
C ILE A 131 13.32 -10.32 12.98
N ASP A 132 13.09 -11.57 12.63
CA ASP A 132 14.15 -12.59 12.50
C ASP A 132 15.20 -12.19 11.45
N GLN A 133 14.75 -11.57 10.36
CA GLN A 133 15.64 -11.00 9.33
C GLN A 133 16.23 -9.63 9.70
N ARG A 134 15.94 -9.10 10.88
CA ARG A 134 16.35 -7.75 11.33
C ARG A 134 15.88 -6.64 10.39
N ARG A 135 14.70 -6.82 9.79
CA ARG A 135 14.09 -5.87 8.85
C ARG A 135 12.99 -5.01 9.48
N LEU A 136 12.63 -5.24 10.74
CA LEU A 136 11.61 -4.50 11.48
C LEU A 136 12.18 -3.95 12.80
N GLY A 137 11.59 -2.88 13.32
CA GLY A 137 12.03 -2.21 14.54
C GLY A 137 12.98 -1.03 14.29
N GLY A 138 12.88 -0.42 13.11
CA GLY A 138 13.56 0.83 12.79
C GLY A 138 13.07 2.02 13.62
N ARG A 139 13.62 3.19 13.35
CA ARG A 139 13.21 4.43 14.03
C ARG A 139 11.72 4.70 13.80
N PRO A 140 10.98 5.24 14.81
CA PRO A 140 9.54 5.52 14.67
C PRO A 140 9.21 6.50 13.52
N ASP A 141 10.14 7.38 13.17
CA ASP A 141 10.04 8.32 12.05
C ASP A 141 10.60 7.74 10.71
N GLY A 142 10.95 6.47 10.72
CA GLY A 142 11.45 5.76 9.54
C GLY A 142 10.36 5.30 8.57
N PRO A 143 10.77 4.74 7.45
CA PRO A 143 9.84 4.24 6.44
C PRO A 143 9.02 3.07 6.96
N ARG A 144 7.74 3.02 6.56
CA ARG A 144 6.81 1.94 6.88
C ARG A 144 6.60 1.05 5.68
N LEU A 145 6.63 -0.25 5.92
CA LEU A 145 6.24 -1.23 4.89
C LEU A 145 4.72 -1.38 4.89
N HIS A 146 4.12 -1.20 3.73
CA HIS A 146 2.73 -1.54 3.48
C HIS A 146 2.67 -2.78 2.60
N VAL A 147 1.91 -3.78 3.03
CA VAL A 147 1.61 -4.97 2.25
C VAL A 147 0.13 -4.92 1.91
N PHE A 148 -0.15 -4.48 0.69
CA PHE A 148 -1.52 -4.30 0.20
C PHE A 148 -1.95 -5.52 -0.60
N PHE A 149 -3.11 -6.07 -0.26
CA PHE A 149 -3.70 -7.23 -0.92
C PHE A 149 -4.90 -6.77 -1.77
N PRO A 150 -4.72 -6.51 -3.07
CA PRO A 150 -5.84 -6.19 -3.96
C PRO A 150 -6.89 -7.29 -3.99
N ASP A 151 -6.42 -8.54 -3.88
CA ASP A 151 -7.23 -9.77 -3.82
C ASP A 151 -6.46 -10.91 -3.12
N LYS A 152 -7.01 -12.12 -3.20
CA LYS A 152 -6.41 -13.32 -2.57
C LYS A 152 -5.12 -13.81 -3.24
N GLN A 153 -4.87 -13.40 -4.47
CA GLN A 153 -3.81 -13.93 -5.33
C GLN A 153 -2.66 -12.96 -5.53
N ARG A 154 -2.82 -11.72 -5.11
CA ARG A 154 -1.82 -10.66 -5.30
C ARG A 154 -1.50 -9.95 -3.99
N ALA A 155 -0.24 -9.58 -3.83
CA ALA A 155 0.20 -8.65 -2.81
C ALA A 155 1.15 -7.62 -3.42
N TRP A 156 0.99 -6.37 -3.03
CA TRP A 156 1.87 -5.29 -3.44
C TRP A 156 2.63 -4.78 -2.23
N LEU A 157 3.95 -4.75 -2.35
CA LEU A 157 4.83 -4.16 -1.36
C LEU A 157 4.97 -2.68 -1.69
N ALA A 158 4.70 -1.83 -0.73
CA ALA A 158 4.76 -0.39 -0.89
C ALA A 158 5.42 0.28 0.31
N LEU A 159 5.97 1.46 0.08
CA LEU A 159 6.66 2.25 1.08
C LEU A 159 5.85 3.48 1.46
N GLY A 160 5.56 3.63 2.73
CA GLY A 160 5.03 4.85 3.32
C GLY A 160 6.16 5.75 3.82
N ASP A 161 6.20 6.98 3.32
CA ASP A 161 7.06 8.03 3.88
C ASP A 161 6.28 8.72 5.03
N PRO A 162 6.79 8.70 6.27
CA PRO A 162 6.09 9.30 7.41
C PRO A 162 5.77 10.79 7.24
N ARG A 163 6.45 11.48 6.34
CA ARG A 163 6.24 12.91 6.06
C ARG A 163 5.15 13.17 5.01
N LEU A 164 4.88 12.18 4.13
CA LEU A 164 4.01 12.32 2.96
C LEU A 164 2.82 11.37 2.99
N SER A 165 2.94 10.26 3.71
CA SER A 165 1.90 9.25 3.82
C SER A 165 1.02 9.48 5.03
N ALA A 166 -0.26 9.13 4.94
CA ALA A 166 -1.18 9.24 6.06
C ALA A 166 -0.71 8.36 7.24
N PRO A 167 -0.77 8.87 8.48
CA PRO A 167 -0.28 8.15 9.67
C PRO A 167 -1.28 7.10 10.19
N TRP A 168 -2.35 6.84 9.46
CA TRP A 168 -3.40 5.87 9.83
C TRP A 168 -3.45 4.71 8.85
N PRO A 169 -3.74 3.49 9.32
CA PRO A 169 -3.98 2.36 8.43
C PRO A 169 -5.08 2.68 7.41
N MET A 170 -4.88 2.29 6.18
CA MET A 170 -5.77 2.58 5.04
C MET A 170 -5.96 4.08 4.73
N GLY A 171 -5.19 4.97 5.36
CA GLY A 171 -5.41 6.41 5.30
C GLY A 171 -6.72 6.87 5.96
N ILE A 172 -7.28 6.07 6.86
CA ILE A 172 -8.57 6.35 7.49
C ILE A 172 -8.38 6.61 8.98
N LEU A 173 -8.67 7.85 9.40
CA LEU A 173 -8.78 8.19 10.81
C LEU A 173 -10.10 7.64 11.38
N ARG A 174 -10.00 6.65 12.26
CA ARG A 174 -11.16 6.11 12.96
C ARG A 174 -11.34 6.85 14.28
N LEU A 175 -12.31 7.73 14.34
CA LEU A 175 -12.73 8.39 15.57
C LEU A 175 -13.53 7.39 16.41
N ARG A 176 -13.13 7.20 17.66
CA ARG A 176 -13.98 6.50 18.65
C ARG A 176 -14.94 7.53 19.22
N MET A 177 -16.22 7.36 18.90
CA MET A 177 -17.26 8.14 19.58
C MET A 177 -17.35 7.68 21.04
N PRO A 178 -17.49 8.60 22.02
CA PRO A 178 -17.82 8.22 23.37
C PRO A 178 -19.13 7.42 23.39
N PRO A 179 -19.31 6.44 24.30
CA PRO A 179 -20.52 5.63 24.35
C PRO A 179 -21.80 6.42 24.59
N ASP A 180 -21.70 7.64 25.11
CA ASP A 180 -22.83 8.51 25.45
C ASP A 180 -22.95 9.73 24.53
N ALA A 181 -22.36 9.71 23.34
CA ALA A 181 -22.56 10.77 22.36
C ALA A 181 -23.98 10.66 21.77
N PRO A 182 -24.80 11.72 21.77
CA PRO A 182 -26.15 11.71 21.22
C PRO A 182 -26.18 11.44 19.71
#